data_6b40cceb780340ade2e073f7f555b362
#
_entry.id   6b40cceb780340ade2e073f7f555b362
#
_cell.length_a   1.000
_cell.length_b   1.000
_cell.length_c   1.000
_cell.angle_alpha   90.00
_cell.angle_beta   90.00
_cell.angle_gamma   90.00
#
_symmetry.space_group_name_H-M   'P 1'
#
loop_
_entity.id
_entity.type
_entity.pdbx_description
1 polymer ?
#
loop_
_entity_poly.entity_id
_entity_poly.type
_entity_poly.pdbx_seq_one_letter_code
_entity_poly.pdbx_strand_id
1 'polypeptide(L)'
;MKKIPLGTADITLSRMGLGTWAIGGGPAWNGDLDRQICIDTILEAHRCGINLIDTAPGYNFGNSEVIVGQALKKLPREQVVVETKCGIVWERKGSLFNKVGDRQLYKNLSPKSIREEVEASLQRLGIDYIDIYMTHWQSVPPFFTPIAETVAVLNELKSEGKIRAIGAANVDADHIREYLQYGELDIIQAKYSILDRAMENELLPLCRDNGIVVQVYSPLEQGLLTGTITRDYVPGGARANKVWFQRENMLKVIDMLEQWQPLCARYQCTIPTLALAWILKQSDLISILSGATAPEQVRENVAALNINLSDADATLMREMAEALER
;
A
#
# COMPACT_ATOMS: atom_id res chain seq x y z
N MET A 1 -3.60 19.47 -3.49
CA MET A 1 -2.67 18.32 -3.50
C MET A 1 -2.25 18.02 -4.93
N LYS A 2 -0.94 17.83 -5.21
CA LYS A 2 -0.43 17.43 -6.54
C LYS A 2 -0.99 16.03 -6.88
N LYS A 3 -1.43 15.83 -8.11
CA LYS A 3 -2.02 14.55 -8.57
C LYS A 3 -1.11 13.90 -9.62
N ILE A 4 -1.19 12.58 -9.73
CA ILE A 4 -0.45 11.75 -10.68
C ILE A 4 -1.48 11.15 -11.65
N PRO A 5 -1.35 11.36 -12.98
CA PRO A 5 -2.17 10.64 -13.94
C PRO A 5 -1.80 9.16 -13.94
N LEU A 6 -2.79 8.29 -14.07
CA LEU A 6 -2.62 6.84 -14.04
C LEU A 6 -2.64 6.28 -15.47
N GLY A 7 -1.46 6.06 -16.05
CA GLY A 7 -1.32 5.42 -17.33
C GLY A 7 -2.22 6.00 -18.41
N THR A 8 -2.91 5.13 -19.14
CA THR A 8 -3.91 5.47 -20.17
C THR A 8 -5.32 5.60 -19.60
N ALA A 9 -5.54 5.22 -18.34
CA ALA A 9 -6.84 5.36 -17.69
C ALA A 9 -7.14 6.84 -17.39
N ASP A 10 -8.39 7.26 -17.58
CA ASP A 10 -8.87 8.60 -17.18
C ASP A 10 -9.04 8.64 -15.65
N ILE A 11 -7.94 8.43 -14.94
CA ILE A 11 -7.85 8.43 -13.48
C ILE A 11 -6.65 9.27 -13.07
N THR A 12 -6.84 10.10 -12.05
CA THR A 12 -5.74 10.83 -11.40
C THR A 12 -5.69 10.50 -9.92
N LEU A 13 -4.51 10.16 -9.42
CA LEU A 13 -4.27 9.80 -8.02
C LEU A 13 -3.71 10.98 -7.23
N SER A 14 -4.11 11.13 -5.98
CA SER A 14 -3.36 11.93 -5.02
C SER A 14 -1.99 11.28 -4.75
N ARG A 15 -0.95 12.08 -4.51
CA ARG A 15 0.40 11.58 -4.19
C ARG A 15 0.46 10.83 -2.86
N MET A 16 -0.63 10.88 -2.07
CA MET A 16 -0.83 10.08 -0.88
C MET A 16 -2.18 9.41 -0.96
N GLY A 17 -2.23 8.13 -0.72
CA GLY A 17 -3.40 7.30 -0.58
C GLY A 17 -3.55 6.79 0.86
N LEU A 18 -4.74 6.40 1.24
CA LEU A 18 -5.01 5.75 2.51
C LEU A 18 -4.94 4.23 2.34
N GLY A 19 -3.97 3.58 2.99
CA GLY A 19 -3.92 2.12 3.13
C GLY A 19 -4.80 1.65 4.29
N THR A 20 -5.68 0.71 4.05
CA THR A 20 -6.69 0.26 5.03
C THR A 20 -6.38 -1.11 5.66
N TRP A 21 -5.15 -1.60 5.56
CA TRP A 21 -4.81 -2.89 6.17
C TRP A 21 -5.00 -2.89 7.69
N ALA A 22 -4.54 -1.85 8.38
CA ALA A 22 -4.74 -1.72 9.83
C ALA A 22 -6.22 -1.48 10.20
N ILE A 23 -6.96 -0.75 9.37
CA ILE A 23 -8.41 -0.53 9.53
C ILE A 23 -9.18 -1.86 9.48
N GLY A 24 -8.74 -2.82 8.69
CA GLY A 24 -9.33 -4.15 8.65
C GLY A 24 -9.28 -4.88 9.99
N GLY A 25 -8.32 -4.55 10.86
CA GLY A 25 -8.16 -5.17 12.17
C GLY A 25 -7.71 -6.62 12.13
N GLY A 26 -8.18 -7.39 13.10
CA GLY A 26 -7.95 -8.83 13.20
C GLY A 26 -6.59 -9.20 13.81
N PRO A 27 -6.21 -10.50 13.74
CA PRO A 27 -5.00 -11.00 14.42
C PRO A 27 -3.70 -10.35 13.96
N ALA A 28 -3.63 -9.85 12.71
CA ALA A 28 -2.45 -9.16 12.20
C ALA A 28 -2.15 -7.84 12.94
N TRP A 29 -3.18 -7.20 13.51
CA TRP A 29 -3.09 -5.92 14.23
C TRP A 29 -3.48 -6.00 15.71
N ASN A 30 -3.48 -7.22 16.27
CA ASN A 30 -3.80 -7.51 17.69
C ASN A 30 -5.24 -7.16 18.09
N GLY A 31 -6.17 -7.21 17.16
CA GLY A 31 -7.61 -7.01 17.39
C GLY A 31 -8.27 -6.06 16.41
N ASP A 32 -9.55 -5.82 16.67
CA ASP A 32 -10.36 -4.94 15.86
C ASP A 32 -10.36 -3.52 16.44
N LEU A 33 -10.44 -2.54 15.56
CA LEU A 33 -10.61 -1.13 15.91
C LEU A 33 -12.10 -0.79 16.00
N ASP A 34 -12.42 0.31 16.68
CA ASP A 34 -13.76 0.88 16.64
C ASP A 34 -14.15 1.21 15.19
N ARG A 35 -15.26 0.64 14.76
CA ARG A 35 -15.74 0.75 13.36
C ARG A 35 -16.04 2.19 12.96
N GLN A 36 -16.59 3.00 13.87
CA GLN A 36 -16.90 4.39 13.55
C GLN A 36 -15.62 5.22 13.40
N ILE A 37 -14.61 4.99 14.24
CA ILE A 37 -13.30 5.63 14.11
C ILE A 37 -12.67 5.27 12.76
N CYS A 38 -12.77 4.01 12.33
CA CYS A 38 -12.28 3.57 11.03
C CYS A 38 -12.96 4.32 9.87
N ILE A 39 -14.30 4.43 9.91
CA ILE A 39 -15.06 5.17 8.91
C ILE A 39 -14.68 6.65 8.93
N ASP A 40 -14.59 7.28 10.11
CA ASP A 40 -14.23 8.69 10.25
C ASP A 40 -12.81 8.96 9.75
N THR A 41 -11.89 8.01 9.92
CA THR A 41 -10.53 8.08 9.36
C THR A 41 -10.55 8.11 7.83
N ILE A 42 -11.39 7.29 7.18
CA ILE A 42 -11.54 7.29 5.71
C ILE A 42 -12.16 8.61 5.24
N LEU A 43 -13.18 9.10 5.94
CA LEU A 43 -13.82 10.38 5.63
C LEU A 43 -12.84 11.55 5.78
N GLU A 44 -12.00 11.52 6.81
CA GLU A 44 -10.97 12.55 7.02
C GLU A 44 -9.90 12.51 5.92
N ALA A 45 -9.51 11.32 5.44
CA ALA A 45 -8.60 11.21 4.30
C ALA A 45 -9.15 11.97 3.08
N HIS A 46 -10.42 11.77 2.76
CA HIS A 46 -11.07 12.50 1.67
C HIS A 46 -11.12 14.03 1.94
N ARG A 47 -11.45 14.48 3.16
CA ARG A 47 -11.43 15.91 3.54
C ARG A 47 -10.04 16.54 3.39
N CYS A 48 -8.99 15.77 3.66
CA CYS A 48 -7.60 16.19 3.47
C CYS A 48 -7.14 16.16 2.00
N GLY A 49 -8.03 15.80 1.07
CA GLY A 49 -7.76 15.78 -0.38
C GLY A 49 -7.15 14.48 -0.89
N ILE A 50 -7.07 13.43 -0.07
CA ILE A 50 -6.75 12.07 -0.52
C ILE A 50 -7.94 11.54 -1.28
N ASN A 51 -7.73 11.15 -2.55
CA ASN A 51 -8.77 10.51 -3.34
C ASN A 51 -8.58 9.00 -3.49
N LEU A 52 -7.43 8.46 -3.12
CA LEU A 52 -7.09 7.03 -3.27
C LEU A 52 -7.29 6.29 -1.94
N ILE A 53 -8.13 5.27 -1.97
CA ILE A 53 -8.38 4.34 -0.85
C ILE A 53 -7.98 2.94 -1.30
N ASP A 54 -6.92 2.40 -0.69
CA ASP A 54 -6.43 1.04 -0.93
C ASP A 54 -6.98 0.07 0.09
N THR A 55 -7.51 -1.04 -0.38
CA THR A 55 -7.99 -2.16 0.43
C THR A 55 -7.63 -3.50 -0.21
N ALA A 56 -8.05 -4.62 0.39
CA ALA A 56 -7.91 -5.96 -0.17
C ALA A 56 -8.86 -6.96 0.52
N PRO A 57 -9.31 -8.01 -0.19
CA PRO A 57 -10.04 -9.12 0.42
C PRO A 57 -9.25 -9.80 1.55
N GLY A 58 -7.92 -9.93 1.39
CA GLY A 58 -7.05 -10.53 2.39
C GLY A 58 -6.92 -9.73 3.70
N TYR A 59 -7.41 -8.49 3.75
CA TYR A 59 -7.35 -7.66 4.95
C TYR A 59 -8.48 -8.02 5.92
N ASN A 60 -8.16 -8.94 6.83
CA ASN A 60 -9.08 -9.55 7.78
C ASN A 60 -10.34 -10.11 7.09
N PHE A 61 -10.10 -10.99 6.09
CA PHE A 61 -11.15 -11.76 5.40
C PHE A 61 -12.31 -10.91 4.85
N GLY A 62 -11.97 -9.79 4.20
CA GLY A 62 -12.92 -8.87 3.58
C GLY A 62 -13.47 -7.79 4.52
N ASN A 63 -13.13 -7.81 5.82
CA ASN A 63 -13.64 -6.80 6.75
C ASN A 63 -13.22 -5.37 6.39
N SER A 64 -11.98 -5.20 5.88
CA SER A 64 -11.52 -3.89 5.40
C SER A 64 -12.39 -3.36 4.27
N GLU A 65 -12.72 -4.18 3.26
CA GLU A 65 -13.61 -3.79 2.15
C GLU A 65 -15.01 -3.42 2.65
N VAL A 66 -15.55 -4.14 3.64
CA VAL A 66 -16.85 -3.82 4.24
C VAL A 66 -16.82 -2.44 4.92
N ILE A 67 -15.76 -2.12 5.66
CA ILE A 67 -15.60 -0.81 6.32
C ILE A 67 -15.44 0.30 5.28
N VAL A 68 -14.62 0.09 4.26
CA VAL A 68 -14.47 1.02 3.14
C VAL A 68 -15.82 1.26 2.45
N GLY A 69 -16.57 0.20 2.15
CA GLY A 69 -17.90 0.29 1.55
C GLY A 69 -18.89 1.13 2.39
N GLN A 70 -18.81 1.03 3.73
CA GLN A 70 -19.63 1.87 4.61
C GLN A 70 -19.24 3.35 4.55
N ALA A 71 -17.94 3.66 4.42
CA ALA A 71 -17.47 5.02 4.25
C ALA A 71 -17.84 5.58 2.87
N LEU A 72 -17.73 4.78 1.81
CA LEU A 72 -18.09 5.18 0.44
C LEU A 72 -19.54 5.64 0.30
N LYS A 73 -20.47 5.09 1.08
CA LYS A 73 -21.87 5.55 1.11
C LYS A 73 -22.03 7.01 1.54
N LYS A 74 -21.01 7.60 2.18
CA LYS A 74 -21.00 8.99 2.67
C LYS A 74 -20.12 9.90 1.80
N LEU A 75 -19.54 9.39 0.71
CA LEU A 75 -18.65 10.12 -0.18
C LEU A 75 -19.18 10.13 -1.62
N PRO A 76 -18.94 11.19 -2.39
CA PRO A 76 -19.25 11.19 -3.82
C PRO A 76 -18.31 10.19 -4.53
N ARG A 77 -18.92 9.14 -5.13
CA ARG A 77 -18.19 7.99 -5.70
C ARG A 77 -17.16 8.42 -6.76
N GLU A 78 -17.51 9.40 -7.57
CA GLU A 78 -16.70 9.92 -8.68
C GLU A 78 -15.47 10.72 -8.20
N GLN A 79 -15.42 11.08 -6.91
CA GLN A 79 -14.27 11.77 -6.32
C GLN A 79 -13.30 10.83 -5.60
N VAL A 80 -13.63 9.54 -5.54
CA VAL A 80 -12.86 8.53 -4.83
C VAL A 80 -12.34 7.48 -5.81
N VAL A 81 -11.06 7.23 -5.79
CA VAL A 81 -10.40 6.12 -6.49
C VAL A 81 -10.34 4.96 -5.50
N VAL A 82 -11.08 3.90 -5.77
CA VAL A 82 -11.09 2.67 -4.98
C VAL A 82 -10.15 1.66 -5.60
N GLU A 83 -9.18 1.23 -4.80
CA GLU A 83 -8.26 0.18 -5.16
C GLU A 83 -8.48 -1.05 -4.28
N THR A 84 -8.66 -2.21 -4.92
CA THR A 84 -8.63 -3.49 -4.22
C THR A 84 -7.91 -4.56 -5.03
N LYS A 85 -7.76 -5.74 -4.46
CA LYS A 85 -6.82 -6.74 -4.97
C LYS A 85 -7.48 -8.10 -5.16
N CYS A 86 -6.82 -8.98 -5.95
CA CYS A 86 -7.19 -10.39 -6.10
C CYS A 86 -6.00 -11.31 -5.88
N GLY A 87 -6.29 -12.61 -5.81
CA GLY A 87 -5.29 -13.67 -5.77
C GLY A 87 -4.88 -14.10 -4.37
N ILE A 88 -5.47 -13.54 -3.30
CA ILE A 88 -5.34 -14.07 -1.94
C ILE A 88 -6.71 -14.52 -1.46
N VAL A 89 -6.89 -15.83 -1.37
CA VAL A 89 -8.17 -16.46 -1.08
C VAL A 89 -8.10 -17.37 0.16
N TRP A 90 -9.25 -17.63 0.80
CA TRP A 90 -9.35 -18.51 1.99
C TRP A 90 -10.49 -19.52 1.88
N GLU A 91 -11.37 -19.37 0.91
CA GLU A 91 -12.54 -20.22 0.70
C GLU A 91 -12.34 -21.25 -0.41
N ARG A 92 -11.18 -21.19 -1.08
CA ARG A 92 -10.84 -22.09 -2.19
C ARG A 92 -9.37 -22.48 -2.17
N LYS A 93 -9.04 -23.55 -2.91
CA LYS A 93 -7.67 -24.08 -2.98
C LYS A 93 -6.75 -23.15 -3.76
N GLY A 94 -5.49 -23.16 -3.39
CA GLY A 94 -4.39 -22.44 -4.03
C GLY A 94 -3.06 -22.88 -3.44
N SER A 95 -1.98 -22.19 -3.80
CA SER A 95 -0.68 -22.36 -3.15
C SER A 95 -0.72 -21.69 -1.77
N LEU A 96 -0.32 -22.41 -0.72
CA LEU A 96 -0.33 -21.88 0.64
C LEU A 96 0.47 -20.57 0.69
N PHE A 97 -0.15 -19.51 1.18
CA PHE A 97 0.46 -18.20 1.34
C PHE A 97 0.82 -17.91 2.79
N ASN A 98 -0.16 -18.01 3.68
CA ASN A 98 0.01 -17.65 5.08
C ASN A 98 -1.08 -18.31 5.95
N LYS A 99 -0.92 -18.21 7.26
CA LYS A 99 -1.95 -18.56 8.25
C LYS A 99 -2.24 -17.34 9.12
N VAL A 100 -3.53 -17.01 9.27
CA VAL A 100 -4.00 -15.90 10.09
C VAL A 100 -5.02 -16.43 11.08
N GLY A 101 -4.69 -16.47 12.37
CA GLY A 101 -5.45 -17.22 13.36
C GLY A 101 -5.51 -18.71 12.96
N ASP A 102 -6.72 -19.28 12.91
CA ASP A 102 -6.94 -20.65 12.50
C ASP A 102 -7.19 -20.84 10.99
N ARG A 103 -7.26 -19.77 10.22
CA ARG A 103 -7.54 -19.79 8.78
C ARG A 103 -6.27 -19.76 7.96
N GLN A 104 -6.23 -20.57 6.90
CA GLN A 104 -5.18 -20.52 5.89
C GLN A 104 -5.57 -19.60 4.74
N LEU A 105 -4.59 -18.86 4.24
CA LEU A 105 -4.67 -18.04 3.05
C LEU A 105 -3.87 -18.69 1.93
N TYR A 106 -4.40 -18.63 0.72
CA TYR A 106 -3.81 -19.25 -0.46
C TYR A 106 -3.64 -18.24 -1.59
N LYS A 107 -2.61 -18.43 -2.41
CA LYS A 107 -2.46 -17.74 -3.70
C LYS A 107 -3.21 -18.50 -4.78
N ASN A 108 -4.11 -17.82 -5.49
CA ASN A 108 -4.84 -18.37 -6.62
C ASN A 108 -5.21 -17.26 -7.60
N LEU A 109 -4.51 -17.18 -8.73
CA LEU A 109 -4.76 -16.23 -9.82
C LEU A 109 -5.43 -16.89 -11.04
N SER A 110 -6.08 -18.06 -10.87
CA SER A 110 -6.81 -18.64 -11.99
C SER A 110 -7.94 -17.70 -12.45
N PRO A 111 -8.24 -17.65 -13.77
CA PRO A 111 -9.29 -16.80 -14.32
C PRO A 111 -10.63 -16.92 -13.58
N LYS A 112 -11.00 -18.15 -13.21
CA LYS A 112 -12.21 -18.39 -12.42
C LYS A 112 -12.14 -17.71 -11.05
N SER A 113 -11.01 -17.83 -10.33
CA SER A 113 -10.84 -17.21 -9.01
C SER A 113 -10.93 -15.69 -9.09
N ILE A 114 -10.24 -15.07 -10.05
CA ILE A 114 -10.25 -13.62 -10.24
C ILE A 114 -11.66 -13.10 -10.48
N ARG A 115 -12.46 -13.78 -11.34
CA ARG A 115 -13.86 -13.41 -11.60
C ARG A 115 -14.73 -13.52 -10.36
N GLU A 116 -14.58 -14.57 -9.56
CA GLU A 116 -15.34 -14.73 -8.30
C GLU A 116 -14.92 -13.67 -7.27
N GLU A 117 -13.62 -13.32 -7.20
CA GLU A 117 -13.10 -12.33 -6.27
C GLU A 117 -13.57 -10.91 -6.60
N VAL A 118 -13.61 -10.52 -7.88
CA VAL A 118 -14.09 -9.18 -8.26
C VAL A 118 -15.56 -8.98 -7.88
N GLU A 119 -16.43 -9.96 -8.13
CA GLU A 119 -17.84 -9.90 -7.75
C GLU A 119 -18.01 -9.78 -6.23
N ALA A 120 -17.27 -10.60 -5.48
CA ALA A 120 -17.31 -10.56 -4.03
C ALA A 120 -16.79 -9.22 -3.46
N SER A 121 -15.77 -8.63 -4.09
CA SER A 121 -15.24 -7.31 -3.70
C SER A 121 -16.23 -6.19 -4.01
N LEU A 122 -16.85 -6.18 -5.20
CA LEU A 122 -17.90 -5.24 -5.57
C LEU A 122 -19.07 -5.29 -4.56
N GLN A 123 -19.48 -6.50 -4.17
CA GLN A 123 -20.54 -6.69 -3.18
C GLN A 123 -20.14 -6.16 -1.79
N ARG A 124 -18.93 -6.47 -1.28
CA ARG A 124 -18.47 -5.99 0.04
C ARG A 124 -18.30 -4.47 0.07
N LEU A 125 -17.79 -3.89 -1.01
CA LEU A 125 -17.61 -2.45 -1.17
C LEU A 125 -18.94 -1.73 -1.43
N GLY A 126 -19.95 -2.41 -1.97
CA GLY A 126 -21.24 -1.83 -2.33
C GLY A 126 -21.14 -0.83 -3.48
N ILE A 127 -20.32 -1.13 -4.48
CA ILE A 127 -20.07 -0.31 -5.68
C ILE A 127 -20.22 -1.14 -6.96
N ASP A 128 -20.43 -0.48 -8.09
CA ASP A 128 -20.65 -1.14 -9.39
C ASP A 128 -19.36 -1.36 -10.17
N TYR A 129 -18.31 -0.62 -9.87
CA TYR A 129 -16.99 -0.74 -10.49
C TYR A 129 -15.86 -0.41 -9.51
N ILE A 130 -14.68 -1.01 -9.74
CA ILE A 130 -13.42 -0.77 -9.05
C ILE A 130 -12.55 0.10 -9.94
N ASP A 131 -11.94 1.16 -9.41
CA ASP A 131 -11.06 2.03 -10.21
C ASP A 131 -9.73 1.34 -10.54
N ILE A 132 -9.09 0.71 -9.54
CA ILE A 132 -7.84 -0.02 -9.73
C ILE A 132 -8.00 -1.43 -9.16
N TYR A 133 -7.85 -2.43 -10.01
CA TYR A 133 -7.87 -3.83 -9.58
C TYR A 133 -6.51 -4.45 -9.80
N MET A 134 -5.92 -5.00 -8.74
CA MET A 134 -4.54 -5.45 -8.83
C MET A 134 -4.35 -6.89 -8.31
N THR A 135 -3.39 -7.59 -8.88
CA THR A 135 -2.93 -8.85 -8.31
C THR A 135 -2.15 -8.56 -7.03
N HIS A 136 -2.53 -9.21 -5.91
CA HIS A 136 -1.93 -8.95 -4.60
C HIS A 136 -0.53 -9.56 -4.46
N TRP A 137 -0.36 -10.76 -5.01
CA TRP A 137 0.89 -11.52 -5.13
C TRP A 137 0.84 -12.34 -6.40
N GLN A 138 1.99 -12.59 -7.00
CA GLN A 138 2.06 -13.45 -8.16
C GLN A 138 1.82 -14.91 -7.77
N SER A 139 1.26 -15.70 -8.71
CA SER A 139 1.00 -17.12 -8.50
C SER A 139 2.31 -17.91 -8.43
N VAL A 140 2.30 -18.98 -7.65
CA VAL A 140 3.44 -19.88 -7.47
C VAL A 140 2.97 -21.34 -7.48
N PRO A 141 3.81 -22.32 -7.83
CA PRO A 141 3.47 -23.73 -7.68
C PRO A 141 2.96 -24.06 -6.27
N PRO A 142 2.08 -25.07 -6.07
CA PRO A 142 1.57 -26.00 -7.11
C PRO A 142 0.40 -25.44 -7.94
N PHE A 143 -0.21 -24.31 -7.56
CA PHE A 143 -1.33 -23.67 -8.28
C PHE A 143 -0.83 -22.48 -9.11
N PHE A 144 0.06 -22.77 -10.04
CA PHE A 144 0.62 -21.74 -10.90
C PHE A 144 -0.37 -21.36 -12.01
N THR A 145 -0.53 -20.05 -12.22
CA THR A 145 -1.27 -19.45 -13.34
C THR A 145 -0.30 -18.55 -14.09
N PRO A 146 -0.08 -18.73 -15.40
CA PRO A 146 0.72 -17.85 -16.23
C PRO A 146 0.20 -16.39 -16.18
N ILE A 147 1.10 -15.42 -16.22
CA ILE A 147 0.71 -13.99 -16.25
C ILE A 147 -0.17 -13.68 -17.47
N ALA A 148 0.07 -14.32 -18.60
CA ALA A 148 -0.77 -14.20 -19.80
C ALA A 148 -2.26 -14.49 -19.53
N GLU A 149 -2.57 -15.54 -18.77
CA GLU A 149 -3.96 -15.89 -18.41
C GLU A 149 -4.54 -14.87 -17.40
N THR A 150 -3.72 -14.43 -16.46
CA THR A 150 -4.10 -13.39 -15.48
C THR A 150 -4.42 -12.08 -16.18
N VAL A 151 -3.56 -11.62 -17.09
CA VAL A 151 -3.77 -10.38 -17.86
C VAL A 151 -4.97 -10.49 -18.78
N ALA A 152 -5.20 -11.64 -19.42
CA ALA A 152 -6.37 -11.85 -20.28
C ALA A 152 -7.68 -11.62 -19.50
N VAL A 153 -7.84 -12.23 -18.32
CA VAL A 153 -9.07 -12.05 -17.52
C VAL A 153 -9.20 -10.62 -16.96
N LEU A 154 -8.10 -9.95 -16.61
CA LEU A 154 -8.15 -8.56 -16.18
C LEU A 154 -8.60 -7.62 -17.31
N ASN A 155 -8.14 -7.85 -18.55
CA ASN A 155 -8.57 -7.11 -19.73
C ASN A 155 -10.07 -7.36 -20.04
N GLU A 156 -10.55 -8.58 -19.88
CA GLU A 156 -11.98 -8.90 -19.99
C GLU A 156 -12.81 -8.11 -18.96
N LEU A 157 -12.41 -8.11 -17.68
CA LEU A 157 -13.07 -7.34 -16.63
C LEU A 157 -13.06 -5.84 -16.89
N LYS A 158 -11.98 -5.31 -17.48
CA LYS A 158 -11.89 -3.91 -17.91
C LYS A 158 -12.89 -3.63 -19.06
N SER A 159 -12.98 -4.53 -20.04
CA SER A 159 -13.94 -4.43 -21.14
C SER A 159 -15.39 -4.54 -20.68
N GLU A 160 -15.67 -5.32 -19.63
CA GLU A 160 -16.97 -5.44 -18.97
C GLU A 160 -17.33 -4.20 -18.13
N GLY A 161 -16.39 -3.27 -17.93
CA GLY A 161 -16.57 -2.07 -17.11
C GLY A 161 -16.55 -2.33 -15.59
N LYS A 162 -16.15 -3.52 -15.16
CA LYS A 162 -16.03 -3.86 -13.73
C LYS A 162 -14.80 -3.26 -13.07
N ILE A 163 -13.73 -3.08 -13.86
CA ILE A 163 -12.50 -2.42 -13.42
C ILE A 163 -12.10 -1.35 -14.45
N ARG A 164 -11.36 -0.32 -14.01
CA ARG A 164 -10.93 0.77 -14.90
C ARG A 164 -9.43 0.75 -15.21
N ALA A 165 -8.60 0.32 -14.26
CA ALA A 165 -7.15 0.21 -14.40
C ALA A 165 -6.65 -1.09 -13.81
N ILE A 166 -5.51 -1.56 -14.33
CA ILE A 166 -4.87 -2.83 -13.94
C ILE A 166 -3.60 -2.53 -13.15
N GLY A 167 -3.48 -3.17 -11.99
CA GLY A 167 -2.29 -3.09 -11.16
C GLY A 167 -1.70 -4.46 -10.81
N ALA A 168 -0.46 -4.43 -10.31
CA ALA A 168 0.19 -5.61 -9.77
C ALA A 168 1.03 -5.28 -8.53
N ALA A 169 0.81 -5.99 -7.43
CA ALA A 169 1.58 -5.82 -6.22
C ALA A 169 2.62 -6.94 -6.05
N ASN A 170 3.72 -6.60 -5.37
CA ASN A 170 4.78 -7.55 -5.05
C ASN A 170 5.36 -8.25 -6.31
N VAL A 171 5.62 -7.45 -7.31
CA VAL A 171 6.24 -7.85 -8.58
C VAL A 171 7.74 -7.51 -8.59
N ASP A 172 8.49 -8.27 -9.34
CA ASP A 172 9.84 -7.92 -9.78
C ASP A 172 9.83 -7.39 -11.22
N ALA A 173 11.00 -7.07 -11.76
CA ALA A 173 11.13 -6.50 -13.08
C ALA A 173 10.72 -7.48 -14.20
N ASP A 174 10.95 -8.77 -14.02
CA ASP A 174 10.57 -9.79 -15.01
C ASP A 174 9.05 -9.94 -15.06
N HIS A 175 8.38 -9.93 -13.92
CA HIS A 175 6.92 -9.88 -13.87
C HIS A 175 6.38 -8.63 -14.60
N ILE A 176 6.94 -7.43 -14.37
CA ILE A 176 6.51 -6.21 -15.05
C ILE A 176 6.65 -6.35 -16.57
N ARG A 177 7.81 -6.83 -17.06
CA ARG A 177 8.04 -7.05 -18.50
C ARG A 177 7.04 -8.03 -19.08
N GLU A 178 6.71 -9.10 -18.35
CA GLU A 178 5.73 -10.10 -18.77
C GLU A 178 4.31 -9.51 -18.80
N TYR A 179 3.89 -8.72 -17.79
CA TYR A 179 2.60 -8.01 -17.82
C TYR A 179 2.49 -7.13 -19.08
N LEU A 180 3.52 -6.33 -19.38
CA LEU A 180 3.55 -5.43 -20.53
C LEU A 180 3.55 -6.16 -21.87
N GLN A 181 4.03 -7.42 -21.91
CA GLN A 181 3.98 -8.25 -23.12
C GLN A 181 2.54 -8.66 -23.47
N TYR A 182 1.66 -8.84 -22.48
CA TYR A 182 0.31 -9.37 -22.68
C TYR A 182 -0.80 -8.34 -22.52
N GLY A 183 -0.50 -7.14 -22.03
CA GLY A 183 -1.49 -6.08 -21.86
C GLY A 183 -0.94 -4.81 -21.25
N GLU A 184 -1.83 -4.05 -20.64
CA GLU A 184 -1.49 -2.82 -19.92
C GLU A 184 -1.18 -3.11 -18.45
N LEU A 185 -0.25 -2.35 -17.89
CA LEU A 185 0.02 -2.28 -16.46
C LEU A 185 0.11 -0.81 -16.07
N ASP A 186 -0.92 -0.30 -15.41
CA ASP A 186 -1.05 1.13 -15.08
C ASP A 186 -0.28 1.51 -13.82
N ILE A 187 -0.19 0.57 -12.84
CA ILE A 187 0.37 0.82 -11.53
C ILE A 187 0.97 -0.44 -10.93
N ILE A 188 2.07 -0.30 -10.21
CA ILE A 188 2.58 -1.36 -9.32
C ILE A 188 2.50 -0.92 -7.86
N GLN A 189 2.40 -1.90 -6.95
CA GLN A 189 2.49 -1.66 -5.51
C GLN A 189 3.69 -2.40 -4.94
N ALA A 190 4.68 -1.65 -4.43
CA ALA A 190 5.96 -2.16 -3.93
C ALA A 190 6.24 -1.68 -2.50
N LYS A 191 6.99 -2.48 -1.74
CA LYS A 191 7.50 -2.04 -0.44
C LYS A 191 8.57 -0.97 -0.63
N TYR A 192 8.45 0.15 0.09
CA TYR A 192 9.45 1.19 0.07
C TYR A 192 9.40 2.07 1.31
N SER A 193 10.56 2.26 1.89
CA SER A 193 10.82 3.20 2.99
C SER A 193 12.27 3.64 2.94
N ILE A 194 12.68 4.54 3.80
CA ILE A 194 14.09 4.91 3.93
C ILE A 194 14.97 3.73 4.39
N LEU A 195 14.37 2.70 5.02
CA LEU A 195 15.05 1.48 5.48
C LEU A 195 14.96 0.32 4.48
N ASP A 196 14.11 0.41 3.45
CA ASP A 196 13.95 -0.62 2.42
C ASP A 196 13.86 0.08 1.05
N ARG A 197 14.99 0.11 0.34
CA ARG A 197 15.18 0.87 -0.89
C ARG A 197 15.41 -0.01 -2.13
N ALA A 198 15.19 -1.33 -2.01
CA ALA A 198 15.53 -2.28 -3.06
C ALA A 198 14.89 -1.95 -4.43
N MET A 199 13.69 -1.35 -4.44
CA MET A 199 13.00 -0.98 -5.69
C MET A 199 13.71 0.12 -6.49
N GLU A 200 14.61 0.90 -5.89
CA GLU A 200 15.34 1.97 -6.59
C GLU A 200 16.25 1.45 -7.69
N ASN A 201 16.78 0.23 -7.53
CA ASN A 201 17.77 -0.34 -8.43
C ASN A 201 17.21 -0.70 -9.81
N GLU A 202 16.02 -1.27 -9.87
CA GLU A 202 15.46 -1.78 -11.11
C GLU A 202 13.99 -1.39 -11.32
N LEU A 203 13.12 -1.53 -10.30
CA LEU A 203 11.70 -1.32 -10.47
C LEU A 203 11.35 0.13 -10.79
N LEU A 204 11.91 1.08 -10.03
CA LEU A 204 11.60 2.50 -10.23
C LEU A 204 12.05 3.03 -11.60
N PRO A 205 13.27 2.72 -12.10
CA PRO A 205 13.67 3.04 -13.47
C PRO A 205 12.75 2.40 -14.51
N LEU A 206 12.47 1.09 -14.41
CA LEU A 206 11.61 0.37 -15.34
C LEU A 206 10.19 0.98 -15.40
N CYS A 207 9.62 1.32 -14.26
CA CYS A 207 8.31 1.96 -14.19
C CYS A 207 8.33 3.34 -14.85
N ARG A 208 9.39 4.14 -14.62
CA ARG A 208 9.55 5.45 -15.24
C ARG A 208 9.58 5.35 -16.77
N ASP A 209 10.35 4.40 -17.31
CA ASP A 209 10.52 4.21 -18.74
C ASP A 209 9.23 3.75 -19.44
N ASN A 210 8.32 3.13 -18.69
CA ASN A 210 7.04 2.62 -19.20
C ASN A 210 5.82 3.43 -18.75
N GLY A 211 5.99 4.55 -18.04
CA GLY A 211 4.87 5.39 -17.58
C GLY A 211 3.99 4.74 -16.50
N ILE A 212 4.52 3.75 -15.77
CA ILE A 212 3.82 3.02 -14.73
C ILE A 212 3.94 3.80 -13.41
N VAL A 213 2.83 4.04 -12.73
CA VAL A 213 2.83 4.65 -11.39
C VAL A 213 3.36 3.65 -10.37
N VAL A 214 4.19 4.13 -9.44
CA VAL A 214 4.69 3.32 -8.33
C VAL A 214 3.98 3.72 -7.05
N GLN A 215 3.17 2.82 -6.54
CA GLN A 215 2.53 2.98 -5.25
C GLN A 215 3.36 2.27 -4.17
N VAL A 216 3.70 2.98 -3.10
CA VAL A 216 4.58 2.43 -2.08
C VAL A 216 3.83 2.13 -0.80
N TYR A 217 3.98 0.90 -0.30
CA TYR A 217 3.39 0.47 0.96
C TYR A 217 4.45 0.30 2.06
N SER A 218 4.01 0.27 3.32
CA SER A 218 4.85 0.29 4.53
C SER A 218 5.85 1.45 4.59
N PRO A 219 5.47 2.68 4.22
CA PRO A 219 6.40 3.81 4.16
C PRO A 219 6.99 4.18 5.53
N LEU A 220 6.29 3.83 6.60
CA LEU A 220 6.72 4.03 8.00
C LEU A 220 7.13 2.73 8.70
N GLU A 221 7.50 1.68 7.92
CA GLU A 221 7.91 0.36 8.46
C GLU A 221 6.94 -0.13 9.55
N GLN A 222 5.65 -0.15 9.23
CA GLN A 222 4.59 -0.59 10.15
C GLN A 222 4.60 0.14 11.50
N GLY A 223 5.00 1.41 11.50
CA GLY A 223 5.03 2.30 12.65
C GLY A 223 6.40 2.45 13.31
N LEU A 224 7.44 1.75 12.87
CA LEU A 224 8.78 1.91 13.44
C LEU A 224 9.34 3.33 13.20
N LEU A 225 9.07 3.91 12.03
CA LEU A 225 9.51 5.27 11.65
C LEU A 225 8.57 6.38 12.14
N THR A 226 7.75 6.13 13.15
CA THR A 226 6.88 7.16 13.75
C THR A 226 7.51 7.86 14.96
N GLY A 227 8.59 7.29 15.53
CA GLY A 227 9.16 7.77 16.77
C GLY A 227 8.34 7.44 18.03
N THR A 228 7.25 6.65 17.90
CA THR A 228 6.40 6.23 19.03
C THR A 228 6.77 4.87 19.60
N ILE A 229 7.58 4.09 18.89
CA ILE A 229 8.10 2.80 19.37
C ILE A 229 9.19 3.06 20.42
N THR A 230 8.95 2.59 21.64
CA THR A 230 9.90 2.74 22.74
C THR A 230 10.95 1.64 22.75
N ARG A 231 12.05 1.87 23.49
CA ARG A 231 13.13 0.88 23.64
C ARG A 231 12.67 -0.44 24.27
N ASP A 232 11.57 -0.42 25.03
CA ASP A 232 11.01 -1.60 25.71
C ASP A 232 9.91 -2.30 24.90
N TYR A 233 9.62 -1.81 23.69
CA TYR A 233 8.56 -2.38 22.85
C TYR A 233 8.85 -3.84 22.50
N VAL A 234 7.82 -4.69 22.63
CA VAL A 234 7.88 -6.10 22.21
C VAL A 234 7.01 -6.29 20.97
N PRO A 235 7.61 -6.64 19.82
CA PRO A 235 6.87 -6.80 18.57
C PRO A 235 5.90 -7.98 18.61
N GLY A 236 4.67 -7.77 18.15
CA GLY A 236 3.64 -8.79 17.98
C GLY A 236 2.94 -8.68 16.63
N GLY A 237 2.04 -9.63 16.30
CA GLY A 237 1.27 -9.61 15.07
C GLY A 237 2.15 -9.53 13.81
N ALA A 238 1.82 -8.63 12.92
CA ALA A 238 2.53 -8.43 11.65
C ALA A 238 4.01 -8.00 11.80
N ARG A 239 4.41 -7.52 12.98
CA ARG A 239 5.76 -7.01 13.28
C ARG A 239 6.71 -8.08 13.80
N ALA A 240 6.19 -9.19 14.38
CA ALA A 240 6.94 -10.16 15.18
C ALA A 240 8.20 -10.72 14.49
N ASN A 241 8.14 -10.95 13.17
CA ASN A 241 9.21 -11.59 12.40
C ASN A 241 9.89 -10.64 11.40
N LYS A 242 9.72 -9.32 11.55
CA LYS A 242 10.34 -8.35 10.63
C LYS A 242 11.75 -8.02 11.08
N VAL A 243 12.68 -7.93 10.12
CA VAL A 243 14.11 -7.69 10.38
C VAL A 243 14.34 -6.42 11.20
N TRP A 244 13.64 -5.33 10.88
CA TRP A 244 13.76 -4.06 11.59
C TRP A 244 13.13 -4.05 12.99
N PHE A 245 12.29 -5.06 13.31
CA PHE A 245 11.74 -5.25 14.65
C PHE A 245 12.54 -6.25 15.51
N GLN A 246 13.61 -6.84 14.99
CA GLN A 246 14.59 -7.53 15.84
C GLN A 246 15.24 -6.52 16.79
N ARG A 247 15.40 -6.91 18.05
CA ARG A 247 15.80 -6.01 19.14
C ARG A 247 16.95 -5.09 18.79
N GLU A 248 18.03 -5.64 18.27
CA GLU A 248 19.24 -4.87 17.92
C GLU A 248 18.96 -3.84 16.82
N ASN A 249 18.31 -4.25 15.73
CA ASN A 249 17.98 -3.36 14.61
C ASN A 249 16.99 -2.27 15.03
N MET A 250 15.98 -2.64 15.82
CA MET A 250 14.99 -1.70 16.33
C MET A 250 15.64 -0.58 17.14
N LEU A 251 16.59 -0.92 18.02
CA LEU A 251 17.33 0.08 18.81
C LEU A 251 18.18 1.00 17.94
N LYS A 252 18.87 0.47 16.92
CA LYS A 252 19.62 1.30 15.96
C LYS A 252 18.70 2.29 15.23
N VAL A 253 17.50 1.84 14.83
CA VAL A 253 16.53 2.74 14.20
C VAL A 253 16.04 3.83 15.16
N ILE A 254 15.76 3.49 16.42
CA ILE A 254 15.36 4.49 17.43
C ILE A 254 16.46 5.52 17.61
N ASP A 255 17.74 5.11 17.72
CA ASP A 255 18.88 6.01 17.86
C ASP A 255 19.03 6.93 16.63
N MET A 256 18.79 6.42 15.43
CA MET A 256 18.76 7.23 14.20
C MET A 256 17.64 8.26 14.23
N LEU A 257 16.42 7.87 14.63
CA LEU A 257 15.28 8.79 14.71
C LEU A 257 15.48 9.89 15.76
N GLU A 258 16.18 9.63 16.85
CA GLU A 258 16.60 10.64 17.82
C GLU A 258 17.49 11.71 17.17
N GLN A 259 18.38 11.31 16.22
CA GLN A 259 19.23 12.24 15.48
C GLN A 259 18.47 13.06 14.43
N TRP A 260 17.22 12.71 14.10
CA TRP A 260 16.37 13.50 13.18
C TRP A 260 15.71 14.70 13.85
N GLN A 261 15.78 14.85 15.19
CA GLN A 261 15.14 15.95 15.91
C GLN A 261 15.54 17.35 15.39
N PRO A 262 16.81 17.64 15.06
CA PRO A 262 17.19 18.92 14.47
C PRO A 262 16.54 19.16 13.10
N LEU A 263 16.35 18.12 12.28
CA LEU A 263 15.65 18.20 11.00
C LEU A 263 14.15 18.47 11.22
N CYS A 264 13.52 17.73 12.15
CA CYS A 264 12.13 17.96 12.51
C CYS A 264 11.89 19.40 12.98
N ALA A 265 12.79 19.96 13.79
CA ALA A 265 12.71 21.36 14.22
C ALA A 265 12.88 22.32 13.04
N ARG A 266 13.82 22.08 12.11
CA ARG A 266 14.07 22.88 10.90
C ARG A 266 12.84 22.95 9.99
N TYR A 267 12.20 21.78 9.76
CA TYR A 267 11.04 21.69 8.89
C TYR A 267 9.70 21.85 9.62
N GLN A 268 9.72 22.09 10.94
CA GLN A 268 8.53 22.24 11.80
C GLN A 268 7.55 21.07 11.61
N CYS A 269 8.08 19.86 11.61
CA CYS A 269 7.30 18.63 11.37
C CYS A 269 7.66 17.53 12.35
N THR A 270 6.86 16.46 12.34
CA THR A 270 7.11 15.26 13.12
C THR A 270 8.01 14.27 12.37
N ILE A 271 8.54 13.28 13.08
CA ILE A 271 9.35 12.21 12.49
C ILE A 271 8.61 11.49 11.34
N PRO A 272 7.35 11.01 11.49
CA PRO A 272 6.66 10.35 10.39
C PRO A 272 6.43 11.28 9.20
N THR A 273 6.10 12.54 9.44
CA THR A 273 5.96 13.54 8.37
C THR A 273 7.26 13.70 7.58
N LEU A 274 8.41 13.75 8.28
CA LEU A 274 9.72 13.85 7.65
C LEU A 274 10.08 12.59 6.84
N ALA A 275 9.79 11.41 7.38
CA ALA A 275 10.01 10.13 6.69
C ALA A 275 9.19 10.02 5.40
N LEU A 276 7.91 10.44 5.43
CA LEU A 276 7.05 10.46 4.25
C LEU A 276 7.52 11.51 3.22
N ALA A 277 7.96 12.70 3.67
CA ALA A 277 8.50 13.73 2.80
C ALA A 277 9.77 13.25 2.08
N TRP A 278 10.61 12.46 2.75
CA TRP A 278 11.79 11.85 2.13
C TRP A 278 11.38 10.94 0.96
N ILE A 279 10.36 10.10 1.11
CA ILE A 279 9.86 9.24 0.04
C ILE A 279 9.31 10.07 -1.13
N LEU A 280 8.51 11.10 -0.84
CA LEU A 280 7.94 11.99 -1.86
C LEU A 280 9.00 12.71 -2.69
N LYS A 281 10.18 12.93 -2.12
CA LYS A 281 11.33 13.55 -2.79
C LYS A 281 11.98 12.66 -3.85
N GLN A 282 11.85 11.32 -3.74
CA GLN A 282 12.57 10.39 -4.60
C GLN A 282 12.04 10.35 -6.04
N SER A 283 10.74 10.51 -6.25
CA SER A 283 10.15 10.52 -7.60
C SER A 283 8.76 11.14 -7.64
N ASP A 284 8.44 11.82 -8.73
CA ASP A 284 7.09 12.34 -9.00
C ASP A 284 6.08 11.23 -9.39
N LEU A 285 6.56 10.03 -9.74
CA LEU A 285 5.73 8.85 -10.04
C LEU A 285 5.28 8.11 -8.77
N ILE A 286 5.78 8.49 -7.59
CA ILE A 286 5.44 7.80 -6.35
C ILE A 286 4.15 8.35 -5.76
N SER A 287 3.20 7.43 -5.51
CA SER A 287 2.07 7.60 -4.61
C SER A 287 2.29 6.78 -3.34
N ILE A 288 2.18 7.40 -2.17
CA ILE A 288 2.42 6.73 -0.88
C ILE A 288 1.11 6.17 -0.34
N LEU A 289 1.06 4.89 -0.01
CA LEU A 289 0.01 4.33 0.84
C LEU A 289 0.39 4.49 2.31
N SER A 290 -0.14 5.52 2.93
CA SER A 290 0.03 5.74 4.36
C SER A 290 -1.12 5.11 5.12
N GLY A 291 -0.81 4.19 6.03
CA GLY A 291 -1.79 3.64 6.96
C GLY A 291 -2.15 4.67 8.03
N ALA A 292 -3.43 4.70 8.40
CA ALA A 292 -3.92 5.46 9.56
C ALA A 292 -5.08 4.70 10.22
N THR A 293 -5.17 4.78 11.54
CA THR A 293 -6.21 4.16 12.36
C THR A 293 -7.03 5.19 13.12
N ALA A 294 -6.70 6.48 12.96
CA ALA A 294 -7.40 7.62 13.53
C ALA A 294 -7.29 8.85 12.61
N PRO A 295 -8.28 9.76 12.62
CA PRO A 295 -8.30 10.97 11.76
C PRO A 295 -7.06 11.86 11.94
N GLU A 296 -6.53 11.94 13.16
CA GLU A 296 -5.35 12.75 13.49
C GLU A 296 -4.11 12.31 12.72
N GLN A 297 -3.92 10.99 12.59
CA GLN A 297 -2.81 10.40 11.85
C GLN A 297 -2.89 10.72 10.35
N VAL A 298 -4.11 10.80 9.79
CA VAL A 298 -4.30 11.23 8.41
C VAL A 298 -3.81 12.67 8.21
N ARG A 299 -4.20 13.59 9.10
CA ARG A 299 -3.77 15.00 9.04
C ARG A 299 -2.26 15.13 9.16
N GLU A 300 -1.65 14.37 10.07
CA GLU A 300 -0.20 14.32 10.25
C GLU A 300 0.51 13.81 8.99
N ASN A 301 0.05 12.69 8.43
CA ASN A 301 0.65 12.10 7.23
C ASN A 301 0.57 13.06 6.03
N VAL A 302 -0.58 13.70 5.81
CA VAL A 302 -0.79 14.65 4.69
C VAL A 302 0.11 15.87 4.79
N ALA A 303 0.52 16.27 5.99
CA ALA A 303 1.46 17.39 6.17
C ALA A 303 2.79 17.18 5.44
N ALA A 304 3.19 15.93 5.19
CA ALA A 304 4.39 15.60 4.43
C ALA A 304 4.40 16.16 2.99
N LEU A 305 3.22 16.36 2.39
CA LEU A 305 3.09 16.92 1.05
C LEU A 305 3.49 18.39 0.97
N ASN A 306 3.57 19.08 2.10
CA ASN A 306 3.94 20.49 2.19
C ASN A 306 5.41 20.69 2.60
N ILE A 307 6.14 19.60 2.89
CA ILE A 307 7.56 19.67 3.26
C ILE A 307 8.41 19.79 2.00
N ASN A 308 9.12 20.89 1.87
CA ASN A 308 10.12 21.05 0.81
C ASN A 308 11.49 20.62 1.34
N LEU A 309 11.70 19.29 1.42
CA LEU A 309 12.94 18.70 1.90
C LEU A 309 14.11 19.04 0.95
N SER A 310 15.21 19.61 1.46
CA SER A 310 16.39 19.93 0.66
C SER A 310 17.11 18.65 0.20
N ASP A 311 17.87 18.74 -0.90
CA ASP A 311 18.67 17.60 -1.38
C ASP A 311 19.73 17.19 -0.35
N ALA A 312 20.36 18.15 0.31
CA ALA A 312 21.36 17.91 1.34
C ALA A 312 20.77 17.14 2.55
N ASP A 313 19.58 17.56 3.04
CA ASP A 313 18.95 16.90 4.17
C ASP A 313 18.40 15.52 3.78
N ALA A 314 17.90 15.35 2.55
CA ALA A 314 17.47 14.04 2.03
C ALA A 314 18.65 13.06 1.91
N THR A 315 19.80 13.55 1.46
CA THR A 315 21.06 12.76 1.41
C THR A 315 21.53 12.40 2.81
N LEU A 316 21.55 13.34 3.74
CA LEU A 316 21.91 13.09 5.14
C LEU A 316 21.03 12.00 5.77
N MET A 317 19.72 12.06 5.58
CA MET A 317 18.79 11.04 6.08
C MET A 317 19.07 9.67 5.47
N ARG A 318 19.39 9.61 4.18
CA ARG A 318 19.78 8.38 3.49
C ARG A 318 21.06 7.79 4.08
N GLU A 319 22.09 8.60 4.24
CA GLU A 319 23.40 8.17 4.81
C GLU A 319 23.24 7.60 6.22
N MET A 320 22.39 8.24 7.06
CA MET A 320 22.07 7.73 8.39
C MET A 320 21.40 6.34 8.33
N ALA A 321 20.46 6.15 7.39
CA ALA A 321 19.79 4.86 7.23
C ALA A 321 20.74 3.77 6.67
N GLU A 322 21.60 4.11 5.73
CA GLU A 322 22.62 3.19 5.18
C GLU A 322 23.68 2.76 6.21
N ALA A 323 23.95 3.62 7.18
CA ALA A 323 24.86 3.27 8.27
C ALA A 323 24.32 2.16 9.19
N LEU A 324 22.99 1.92 9.19
CA LEU A 324 22.35 0.85 9.98
C LEU A 324 22.56 -0.55 9.37
N GLU A 325 22.82 -0.61 8.06
CA GLU A 325 22.97 -1.86 7.30
C GLU A 325 24.39 -2.45 7.40
N ARG A 326 25.31 -1.72 8.03
CA ARG A 326 26.70 -2.09 8.27
C ARG A 326 26.89 -2.51 9.73
#